data_6dc490712c2263018b4d64b011741e44
#
_entry.id   6dc490712c2263018b4d64b011741e44
#
_cell.length_a   1.000
_cell.length_b   1.000
_cell.length_c   1.000
_cell.angle_alpha   90.00
_cell.angle_beta   90.00
_cell.angle_gamma   90.00
#
_symmetry.space_group_name_H-M   'P 1'
#
loop_
_entity.id
_entity.type
_entity.pdbx_description
1 polymer ?
#
loop_
_entity_poly.entity_id
_entity_poly.type
_entity_poly.pdbx_seq_one_letter_code
_entity_poly.pdbx_strand_id
1 'polypeptide(L)'
;MNITYIQEGETDTLSLKRSLDTGTEEQRLAVQRIIEEVRKNGDEAVRTFTKQFDGVSIEQPLVTEDEKTKAYERLDPEMIKIIQTAIRNIRTYHERQLTSSWFYHQKDGSMLGQKVTPLDAVGVYVPGGTAAYPSSVLMNVIPALVAGVERIVLVTPPGKDGRLSDAVLVAAKELGISEMYKMGGAQAIAALAYGTDSIQPVDKITGPGNIYVALAKREVFGQVDIDMIAGPSEIAVLADETATAHEVAADLLSQAEHDALASSILVTPSKVLAERVQAEVQAQLDTLPRKSIAAQSIQDHGYIYVTESLDRAVDIVNQLAPEHLEVLTAYPESLLGQIKHAGAIFLGRYSPEPVGDYFAGPNHVLPTNGTARFSSPLGVTDFQKKTSIISYSKEAFETHSESIAAFARLEGLEAHARSIEARKREESK
;
A
#
# COMPACT_ATOMS: atom_id res chain seq x y z
N MET A 1 -9.61 -10.17 -24.57
CA MET A 1 -9.79 -11.08 -23.41
C MET A 1 -10.14 -12.48 -23.88
N ASN A 2 -9.59 -13.50 -23.24
CA ASN A 2 -9.89 -14.91 -23.55
C ASN A 2 -10.93 -15.44 -22.57
N ILE A 3 -11.95 -16.13 -23.11
CA ILE A 3 -12.96 -16.84 -22.29
C ILE A 3 -12.45 -18.25 -22.01
N THR A 4 -12.36 -18.62 -20.75
CA THR A 4 -11.96 -19.94 -20.27
C THR A 4 -13.08 -20.53 -19.41
N TYR A 5 -13.51 -21.75 -19.73
CA TYR A 5 -14.50 -22.48 -18.96
C TYR A 5 -13.77 -23.34 -17.92
N ILE A 6 -14.08 -23.16 -16.63
CA ILE A 6 -13.48 -23.91 -15.54
C ILE A 6 -14.45 -25.00 -15.09
N GLN A 7 -14.03 -26.27 -15.20
CA GLN A 7 -14.79 -27.42 -14.76
C GLN A 7 -14.50 -27.80 -13.31
N GLU A 8 -15.39 -28.58 -12.70
CA GLU A 8 -15.20 -29.09 -11.33
C GLU A 8 -13.91 -29.92 -11.24
N GLY A 9 -13.04 -29.58 -10.26
CA GLY A 9 -11.74 -30.24 -10.07
C GLY A 9 -10.55 -29.66 -10.83
N GLU A 10 -10.76 -28.76 -11.79
CA GLU A 10 -9.69 -28.05 -12.48
C GLU A 10 -9.19 -26.86 -11.65
N THR A 11 -8.22 -27.09 -10.78
CA THR A 11 -7.55 -26.02 -10.02
C THR A 11 -6.23 -25.57 -10.65
N ASP A 12 -5.63 -26.41 -11.49
CA ASP A 12 -4.27 -26.20 -12.01
C ASP A 12 -4.19 -25.35 -13.30
N THR A 13 -5.31 -25.04 -13.94
CA THR A 13 -5.35 -24.27 -15.20
C THR A 13 -5.34 -22.76 -15.00
N LEU A 14 -5.50 -22.28 -13.77
CA LEU A 14 -5.46 -20.87 -13.49
C LEU A 14 -3.98 -20.40 -13.47
N SER A 15 -3.52 -19.88 -14.59
CA SER A 15 -2.23 -19.17 -14.71
C SER A 15 -2.26 -17.85 -13.90
N LEU A 16 -2.69 -17.93 -12.64
CA LEU A 16 -2.95 -16.80 -11.75
C LEU A 16 -1.71 -16.41 -10.92
N LYS A 17 -0.68 -17.26 -10.95
CA LYS A 17 0.60 -16.89 -10.30
C LYS A 17 1.36 -15.98 -11.23
N ARG A 18 1.08 -14.69 -11.12
CA ARG A 18 2.07 -13.72 -11.56
C ARG A 18 3.30 -13.94 -10.68
N SER A 19 4.46 -14.15 -11.30
CA SER A 19 5.72 -13.96 -10.59
C SER A 19 5.71 -12.51 -10.12
N LEU A 20 5.97 -12.27 -8.85
CA LEU A 20 6.41 -10.94 -8.40
C LEU A 20 7.47 -10.52 -9.42
N ASP A 21 7.19 -9.50 -10.22
CA ASP A 21 8.22 -8.97 -11.10
C ASP A 21 9.32 -8.41 -10.19
N THR A 22 10.33 -9.22 -10.02
CA THR A 22 11.46 -8.87 -9.15
C THR A 22 12.46 -8.00 -9.87
N GLY A 23 12.12 -7.51 -11.06
CA GLY A 23 13.02 -6.78 -11.94
C GLY A 23 14.15 -7.66 -12.49
N THR A 24 14.85 -7.14 -13.47
CA THR A 24 16.05 -7.80 -14.03
C THR A 24 17.24 -7.63 -13.09
N GLU A 25 18.25 -8.50 -13.22
CA GLU A 25 19.50 -8.37 -12.48
C GLU A 25 20.21 -7.03 -12.76
N GLU A 26 20.12 -6.54 -13.99
CA GLU A 26 20.65 -5.23 -14.38
C GLU A 26 19.97 -4.09 -13.60
N GLN A 27 18.63 -4.13 -13.48
CA GLN A 27 17.87 -3.15 -12.71
C GLN A 27 18.25 -3.18 -11.22
N ARG A 28 18.42 -4.38 -10.64
CA ARG A 28 18.86 -4.52 -9.25
C ARG A 28 20.24 -3.92 -9.01
N LEU A 29 21.22 -4.27 -9.88
CA LEU A 29 22.56 -3.72 -9.79
C LEU A 29 22.58 -2.19 -9.97
N ALA A 30 21.73 -1.65 -10.84
CA ALA A 30 21.58 -0.20 -11.01
C ALA A 30 21.06 0.45 -9.72
N VAL A 31 20.03 -0.14 -9.09
CA VAL A 31 19.47 0.36 -7.83
C VAL A 31 20.50 0.32 -6.70
N GLN A 32 21.25 -0.80 -6.56
CA GLN A 32 22.29 -0.91 -5.54
C GLN A 32 23.36 0.17 -5.71
N ARG A 33 23.82 0.43 -6.94
CA ARG A 33 24.78 1.53 -7.20
C ARG A 33 24.21 2.88 -6.81
N ILE A 34 22.94 3.16 -7.14
CA ILE A 34 22.31 4.44 -6.77
C ILE A 34 22.28 4.59 -5.25
N ILE A 35 21.87 3.54 -4.52
CA ILE A 35 21.84 3.56 -3.05
C ILE A 35 23.23 3.80 -2.46
N GLU A 36 24.26 3.09 -2.95
CA GLU A 36 25.63 3.27 -2.49
C GLU A 36 26.15 4.70 -2.74
N GLU A 37 25.89 5.25 -3.93
CA GLU A 37 26.28 6.63 -4.26
C GLU A 37 25.57 7.67 -3.37
N VAL A 38 24.27 7.50 -3.10
CA VAL A 38 23.56 8.41 -2.18
C VAL A 38 24.11 8.30 -0.76
N ARG A 39 24.40 7.10 -0.27
CA ARG A 39 25.03 6.90 1.05
C ARG A 39 26.40 7.57 1.17
N LYS A 40 27.17 7.60 0.08
CA LYS A 40 28.52 8.16 0.05
C LYS A 40 28.56 9.67 -0.16
N ASN A 41 27.73 10.16 -1.08
CA ASN A 41 27.81 11.52 -1.61
C ASN A 41 26.54 12.37 -1.31
N GLY A 42 25.59 11.84 -0.55
CA GLY A 42 24.42 12.57 -0.03
C GLY A 42 23.65 13.36 -1.10
N ASP A 43 23.45 14.65 -0.83
CA ASP A 43 22.68 15.55 -1.69
C ASP A 43 23.27 15.71 -3.10
N GLU A 44 24.60 15.59 -3.26
CA GLU A 44 25.24 15.68 -4.58
C GLU A 44 24.83 14.52 -5.47
N ALA A 45 24.80 13.30 -4.93
CA ALA A 45 24.32 12.12 -5.65
C ALA A 45 22.84 12.26 -6.03
N VAL A 46 21.99 12.72 -5.09
CA VAL A 46 20.56 12.94 -5.36
C VAL A 46 20.36 13.94 -6.51
N ARG A 47 21.08 15.07 -6.50
CA ARG A 47 21.01 16.06 -7.58
C ARG A 47 21.49 15.50 -8.92
N THR A 48 22.57 14.72 -8.90
CA THR A 48 23.13 14.08 -10.10
C THR A 48 22.14 13.11 -10.73
N PHE A 49 21.54 12.23 -9.94
CA PHE A 49 20.56 11.27 -10.42
C PHE A 49 19.24 11.92 -10.85
N THR A 50 18.78 12.97 -10.14
CA THR A 50 17.62 13.77 -10.58
C THR A 50 17.86 14.39 -11.95
N LYS A 51 19.05 14.96 -12.17
CA LYS A 51 19.41 15.49 -13.49
C LYS A 51 19.47 14.39 -14.56
N GLN A 52 20.02 13.24 -14.21
CA GLN A 52 20.17 12.10 -15.14
C GLN A 52 18.82 11.50 -15.54
N PHE A 53 17.92 11.28 -14.59
CA PHE A 53 16.69 10.51 -14.81
C PHE A 53 15.48 11.40 -15.10
N ASP A 54 15.37 12.55 -14.43
CA ASP A 54 14.25 13.48 -14.61
C ASP A 54 14.58 14.58 -15.61
N GLY A 55 15.86 14.71 -16.04
CA GLY A 55 16.32 15.67 -17.03
C GLY A 55 16.39 17.12 -16.54
N VAL A 56 16.31 17.33 -15.22
CA VAL A 56 16.22 18.67 -14.60
C VAL A 56 17.31 18.85 -13.55
N SER A 57 17.98 19.99 -13.58
CA SER A 57 18.91 20.41 -12.52
C SER A 57 18.14 21.15 -11.44
N ILE A 58 18.07 20.57 -10.25
CA ILE A 58 17.41 21.16 -9.09
C ILE A 58 18.49 21.61 -8.08
N GLU A 59 18.66 22.91 -7.91
CA GLU A 59 19.60 23.46 -6.92
C GLU A 59 19.01 23.38 -5.51
N GLN A 60 17.72 23.68 -5.38
CA GLN A 60 16.99 23.64 -4.12
C GLN A 60 15.86 22.61 -4.18
N PRO A 61 16.09 21.39 -3.69
CA PRO A 61 15.08 20.32 -3.79
C PRO A 61 13.88 20.54 -2.85
N LEU A 62 14.06 21.24 -1.73
CA LEU A 62 12.96 21.54 -0.79
C LEU A 62 11.95 22.47 -1.43
N VAL A 63 10.68 22.07 -1.38
CA VAL A 63 9.54 22.88 -1.84
C VAL A 63 9.27 23.99 -0.84
N THR A 64 9.19 25.22 -1.35
CA THR A 64 8.91 26.41 -0.52
C THR A 64 7.42 26.60 -0.26
N GLU A 65 7.08 27.31 0.80
CA GLU A 65 5.68 27.70 1.08
C GLU A 65 5.11 28.64 -0.01
N ASP A 66 5.95 29.42 -0.67
CA ASP A 66 5.56 30.25 -1.81
C ASP A 66 5.11 29.39 -3.00
N GLU A 67 5.82 28.31 -3.31
CA GLU A 67 5.41 27.36 -4.36
C GLU A 67 4.05 26.72 -4.08
N LYS A 68 3.81 26.29 -2.84
CA LYS A 68 2.52 25.72 -2.41
C LYS A 68 1.41 26.77 -2.47
N THR A 69 1.68 28.01 -2.08
CA THR A 69 0.71 29.11 -2.11
C THR A 69 0.35 29.46 -3.56
N LYS A 70 1.33 29.59 -4.45
CA LYS A 70 1.09 29.83 -5.87
C LYS A 70 0.33 28.68 -6.54
N ALA A 71 0.59 27.43 -6.15
CA ALA A 71 -0.18 26.29 -6.64
C ALA A 71 -1.65 26.38 -6.21
N TYR A 72 -1.90 26.81 -5.00
CA TYR A 72 -3.25 27.02 -4.48
C TYR A 72 -4.01 28.11 -5.23
N GLU A 73 -3.32 29.17 -5.65
CA GLU A 73 -3.89 30.26 -6.46
C GLU A 73 -4.21 29.83 -7.89
N ARG A 74 -3.45 28.88 -8.45
CA ARG A 74 -3.63 28.39 -9.83
C ARG A 74 -4.66 27.29 -9.97
N LEU A 75 -4.84 26.47 -8.93
CA LEU A 75 -5.77 25.33 -8.97
C LEU A 75 -7.21 25.84 -8.90
N ASP A 76 -8.07 25.26 -9.72
CA ASP A 76 -9.51 25.56 -9.69
C ASP A 76 -10.07 25.41 -8.27
N PRO A 77 -10.75 26.43 -7.72
CA PRO A 77 -11.34 26.36 -6.40
C PRO A 77 -12.32 25.19 -6.20
N GLU A 78 -12.96 24.70 -7.25
CA GLU A 78 -13.83 23.53 -7.16
C GLU A 78 -13.01 22.24 -6.95
N MET A 79 -11.86 22.12 -7.61
CA MET A 79 -10.94 21.00 -7.37
C MET A 79 -10.40 21.01 -5.94
N ILE A 80 -10.12 22.17 -5.37
CA ILE A 80 -9.71 22.30 -3.97
C ILE A 80 -10.80 21.76 -3.03
N LYS A 81 -12.06 22.11 -3.26
CA LYS A 81 -13.19 21.59 -2.47
C LYS A 81 -13.36 20.07 -2.58
N ILE A 82 -13.12 19.52 -3.77
CA ILE A 82 -13.13 18.07 -4.00
C ILE A 82 -12.03 17.41 -3.18
N ILE A 83 -10.79 17.92 -3.24
CA ILE A 83 -9.67 17.42 -2.42
C ILE A 83 -9.99 17.49 -0.94
N GLN A 84 -10.51 18.61 -0.44
CA GLN A 84 -10.90 18.78 0.96
C GLN A 84 -12.00 17.79 1.38
N THR A 85 -12.93 17.46 0.48
CA THR A 85 -13.97 16.48 0.76
C THR A 85 -13.40 15.08 0.83
N ALA A 86 -12.52 14.71 -0.10
CA ALA A 86 -11.79 13.44 -0.06
C ALA A 86 -10.98 13.30 1.24
N ILE A 87 -10.26 14.35 1.66
CA ILE A 87 -9.52 14.38 2.93
C ILE A 87 -10.44 14.05 4.12
N ARG A 88 -11.62 14.67 4.19
CA ARG A 88 -12.57 14.40 5.28
C ARG A 88 -13.04 12.95 5.29
N ASN A 89 -13.39 12.40 4.13
CA ASN A 89 -13.87 11.04 4.00
C ASN A 89 -12.78 10.02 4.40
N ILE A 90 -11.56 10.19 3.85
CA ILE A 90 -10.41 9.32 4.13
C ILE A 90 -10.05 9.39 5.63
N ARG A 91 -10.00 10.60 6.20
CA ARG A 91 -9.73 10.78 7.64
C ARG A 91 -10.78 10.09 8.51
N THR A 92 -12.05 10.29 8.21
CA THR A 92 -13.16 9.69 8.96
C THR A 92 -13.10 8.16 8.97
N TYR A 93 -12.71 7.56 7.85
CA TYR A 93 -12.51 6.12 7.76
C TYR A 93 -11.33 5.66 8.62
N HIS A 94 -10.17 6.30 8.47
CA HIS A 94 -8.95 5.89 9.15
C HIS A 94 -8.98 6.16 10.66
N GLU A 95 -9.70 7.17 11.14
CA GLU A 95 -9.90 7.40 12.58
C GLU A 95 -10.53 6.20 13.31
N ARG A 96 -11.29 5.36 12.60
CA ARG A 96 -11.86 4.12 13.15
C ARG A 96 -10.86 2.99 13.32
N GLN A 97 -9.67 3.11 12.73
CA GLN A 97 -8.59 2.12 12.82
C GLN A 97 -7.65 2.37 14.00
N LEU A 98 -7.81 3.47 14.72
CA LEU A 98 -6.96 3.79 15.86
C LEU A 98 -7.01 2.68 16.91
N THR A 99 -5.84 2.23 17.32
CA THR A 99 -5.68 1.30 18.44
C THR A 99 -5.12 2.03 19.65
N SER A 100 -5.61 1.67 20.85
CA SER A 100 -5.17 2.26 22.10
C SER A 100 -4.21 1.35 22.85
N SER A 101 -3.32 1.93 23.65
CA SER A 101 -2.57 1.19 24.66
C SER A 101 -3.53 0.56 25.67
N TRP A 102 -3.21 -0.63 26.13
CA TRP A 102 -4.01 -1.32 27.13
C TRP A 102 -3.13 -2.06 28.13
N PHE A 103 -3.63 -2.24 29.35
CA PHE A 103 -3.00 -3.05 30.38
C PHE A 103 -4.06 -3.62 31.33
N TYR A 104 -3.72 -4.70 31.98
CA TYR A 104 -4.56 -5.32 33.01
C TYR A 104 -3.70 -5.77 34.17
N HIS A 105 -4.31 -5.85 35.34
CA HIS A 105 -3.69 -6.37 36.56
C HIS A 105 -4.12 -7.80 36.80
N GLN A 106 -3.19 -8.65 37.17
CA GLN A 106 -3.43 -9.99 37.66
C GLN A 106 -3.78 -9.97 39.15
N LYS A 107 -4.33 -11.07 39.68
CA LYS A 107 -4.71 -11.18 41.11
C LYS A 107 -3.52 -11.02 42.05
N ASP A 108 -2.35 -11.40 41.60
CA ASP A 108 -1.07 -11.30 42.34
C ASP A 108 -0.44 -9.90 42.27
N GLY A 109 -1.14 -8.91 41.70
CA GLY A 109 -0.68 -7.54 41.59
C GLY A 109 0.25 -7.25 40.37
N SER A 110 0.56 -8.29 39.59
CA SER A 110 1.32 -8.08 38.34
C SER A 110 0.52 -7.29 37.32
N MET A 111 1.18 -6.43 36.51
CA MET A 111 0.59 -5.69 35.43
C MET A 111 1.20 -6.12 34.09
N LEU A 112 0.36 -6.51 33.15
CA LEU A 112 0.74 -6.81 31.77
C LEU A 112 -0.03 -5.91 30.82
N GLY A 113 0.60 -5.53 29.70
CA GLY A 113 -0.05 -4.65 28.74
C GLY A 113 0.70 -4.49 27.44
N GLN A 114 0.16 -3.63 26.63
CA GLN A 114 0.74 -3.23 25.36
C GLN A 114 0.69 -1.71 25.20
N LYS A 115 1.83 -1.09 24.99
CA LYS A 115 1.94 0.33 24.64
C LYS A 115 1.90 0.46 23.13
N VAL A 116 1.00 1.29 22.62
CA VAL A 116 0.93 1.69 21.20
C VAL A 116 1.50 3.08 21.07
N THR A 117 2.45 3.26 20.16
CA THR A 117 3.07 4.56 19.86
C THR A 117 3.16 4.75 18.34
N PRO A 118 3.00 5.96 17.83
CA PRO A 118 3.28 6.25 16.43
C PRO A 118 4.76 6.01 16.10
N LEU A 119 5.09 5.91 14.82
CA LEU A 119 6.44 6.10 14.31
C LEU A 119 6.84 7.56 14.47
N ASP A 120 8.14 7.84 14.59
CA ASP A 120 8.64 9.21 14.78
C ASP A 120 8.67 9.97 13.44
N ALA A 121 9.05 9.29 12.36
CA ALA A 121 9.15 9.89 11.03
C ALA A 121 8.75 8.91 9.91
N VAL A 122 8.05 9.41 8.89
CA VAL A 122 7.61 8.63 7.73
C VAL A 122 7.95 9.34 6.43
N GLY A 123 8.51 8.61 5.47
CA GLY A 123 8.70 9.04 4.10
C GLY A 123 7.54 8.60 3.21
N VAL A 124 7.00 9.53 2.44
CA VAL A 124 5.94 9.25 1.47
C VAL A 124 6.46 9.49 0.07
N TYR A 125 6.52 8.44 -0.74
CA TYR A 125 6.84 8.54 -2.15
C TYR A 125 5.57 8.73 -2.97
N VAL A 126 5.51 9.80 -3.76
CA VAL A 126 4.41 10.06 -4.70
C VAL A 126 4.96 9.97 -6.11
N PRO A 127 4.39 9.12 -6.98
CA PRO A 127 4.83 9.02 -8.36
C PRO A 127 4.68 10.35 -9.10
N GLY A 128 5.59 10.59 -10.04
CA GLY A 128 5.49 11.67 -11.00
C GLY A 128 5.35 11.12 -12.43
N GLY A 129 5.42 11.97 -13.41
CA GLY A 129 5.36 11.60 -14.82
C GLY A 129 4.19 12.24 -15.56
N THR A 130 3.46 11.46 -16.39
CA THR A 130 2.36 11.97 -17.23
C THR A 130 1.07 12.26 -16.46
N ALA A 131 0.91 11.73 -15.28
CA ALA A 131 -0.24 11.97 -14.40
C ALA A 131 0.21 12.58 -13.07
N ALA A 132 -0.67 13.38 -12.46
CA ALA A 132 -0.53 13.87 -11.12
C ALA A 132 -1.33 12.95 -10.18
N TYR A 133 -0.76 12.63 -9.02
CA TYR A 133 -1.37 11.71 -8.06
C TYR A 133 -1.66 12.38 -6.70
N PRO A 134 -2.54 13.40 -6.62
CA PRO A 134 -2.93 13.98 -5.34
C PRO A 134 -3.58 12.94 -4.42
N SER A 135 -4.31 11.96 -4.96
CA SER A 135 -4.89 10.85 -4.20
C SER A 135 -3.82 10.05 -3.46
N SER A 136 -2.66 9.76 -4.08
CA SER A 136 -1.56 9.08 -3.42
C SER A 136 -0.99 9.88 -2.25
N VAL A 137 -0.99 11.23 -2.33
CA VAL A 137 -0.65 12.06 -1.16
C VAL A 137 -1.65 11.82 -0.04
N LEU A 138 -2.97 11.90 -0.34
CA LEU A 138 -4.01 11.73 0.67
C LEU A 138 -3.96 10.36 1.33
N MET A 139 -3.87 9.30 0.53
CA MET A 139 -3.93 7.91 0.98
C MET A 139 -2.72 7.47 1.80
N ASN A 140 -1.55 8.07 1.59
CA ASN A 140 -0.36 7.76 2.38
C ASN A 140 -0.23 8.67 3.61
N VAL A 141 -0.55 9.96 3.48
CA VAL A 141 -0.33 10.94 4.55
C VAL A 141 -1.42 10.88 5.63
N ILE A 142 -2.70 10.73 5.24
CA ILE A 142 -3.80 10.80 6.22
C ILE A 142 -3.72 9.70 7.27
N PRO A 143 -3.51 8.41 6.96
CA PRO A 143 -3.36 7.38 7.99
C PRO A 143 -2.14 7.62 8.89
N ALA A 144 -1.03 8.17 8.36
CA ALA A 144 0.12 8.55 9.17
C ALA A 144 -0.20 9.68 10.16
N LEU A 145 -0.91 10.72 9.70
CA LEU A 145 -1.40 11.81 10.57
C LEU A 145 -2.37 11.31 11.64
N VAL A 146 -3.29 10.43 11.26
CA VAL A 146 -4.25 9.82 12.20
C VAL A 146 -3.54 8.96 13.24
N ALA A 147 -2.49 8.23 12.85
CA ALA A 147 -1.65 7.47 13.78
C ALA A 147 -0.91 8.34 14.79
N GLY A 148 -0.74 9.64 14.50
CA GLY A 148 -0.01 10.58 15.32
C GLY A 148 1.47 10.74 14.93
N VAL A 149 1.86 10.41 13.69
CA VAL A 149 3.22 10.65 13.18
C VAL A 149 3.46 12.16 13.11
N GLU A 150 4.51 12.63 13.78
CA GLU A 150 4.80 14.07 13.87
C GLU A 150 5.58 14.59 12.66
N ARG A 151 6.46 13.77 12.07
CA ARG A 151 7.29 14.16 10.93
C ARG A 151 6.95 13.31 9.71
N ILE A 152 6.44 13.96 8.65
CA ILE A 152 6.14 13.31 7.37
C ILE A 152 6.92 14.01 6.27
N VAL A 153 7.77 13.27 5.57
CA VAL A 153 8.61 13.74 4.47
C VAL A 153 8.04 13.24 3.16
N LEU A 154 7.59 14.14 2.30
CA LEU A 154 7.05 13.78 0.99
C LEU A 154 8.12 13.97 -0.09
N VAL A 155 8.29 12.97 -0.96
CA VAL A 155 9.16 13.06 -2.13
C VAL A 155 8.38 12.75 -3.39
N THR A 156 8.62 13.53 -4.44
CA THR A 156 8.00 13.31 -5.76
C THR A 156 8.92 13.86 -6.86
N PRO A 157 9.08 13.15 -7.99
CA PRO A 157 9.93 13.62 -9.06
C PRO A 157 9.37 14.92 -9.67
N PRO A 158 10.25 15.87 -10.02
CA PRO A 158 9.85 17.10 -10.70
C PRO A 158 9.45 16.84 -12.16
N GLY A 159 8.61 17.69 -12.69
CA GLY A 159 8.35 17.75 -14.12
C GLY A 159 9.55 18.28 -14.89
N LYS A 160 9.50 18.24 -16.24
CA LYS A 160 10.57 18.71 -17.12
C LYS A 160 10.90 20.21 -16.97
N ASP A 161 9.98 20.98 -16.40
CA ASP A 161 10.12 22.39 -16.08
C ASP A 161 10.65 22.63 -14.64
N GLY A 162 10.98 21.59 -13.91
CA GLY A 162 11.44 21.65 -12.51
C GLY A 162 10.33 21.89 -11.49
N ARG A 163 9.06 21.88 -11.92
CA ARG A 163 7.91 22.11 -11.04
C ARG A 163 7.25 20.81 -10.64
N LEU A 164 6.53 20.86 -9.54
CA LEU A 164 5.59 19.83 -9.14
C LEU A 164 4.17 20.19 -9.62
N SER A 165 3.32 19.16 -9.71
CA SER A 165 1.90 19.36 -10.02
C SER A 165 1.22 20.23 -8.96
N ASP A 166 0.42 21.21 -9.40
CA ASP A 166 -0.34 22.06 -8.49
C ASP A 166 -1.28 21.26 -7.59
N ALA A 167 -1.92 20.23 -8.11
CA ALA A 167 -2.81 19.37 -7.31
C ALA A 167 -2.08 18.62 -6.19
N VAL A 168 -0.84 18.16 -6.43
CA VAL A 168 0.00 17.50 -5.43
C VAL A 168 0.46 18.52 -4.37
N LEU A 169 0.86 19.72 -4.78
CA LEU A 169 1.25 20.80 -3.86
C LEU A 169 0.08 21.25 -2.97
N VAL A 170 -1.12 21.38 -3.55
CA VAL A 170 -2.33 21.72 -2.81
C VAL A 170 -2.71 20.62 -1.82
N ALA A 171 -2.69 19.35 -2.24
CA ALA A 171 -2.96 18.23 -1.34
C ALA A 171 -1.98 18.21 -0.14
N ALA A 172 -0.68 18.40 -0.40
CA ALA A 172 0.33 18.49 0.65
C ALA A 172 0.10 19.68 1.59
N LYS A 173 -0.28 20.85 1.04
CA LYS A 173 -0.60 22.07 1.83
C LYS A 173 -1.84 21.86 2.72
N GLU A 174 -2.92 21.28 2.18
CA GLU A 174 -4.15 20.96 2.93
C GLU A 174 -3.89 20.01 4.11
N LEU A 175 -2.90 19.14 3.99
CA LEU A 175 -2.49 18.18 5.02
C LEU A 175 -1.40 18.74 5.96
N GLY A 176 -0.93 19.97 5.75
CA GLY A 176 0.07 20.62 6.59
C GLY A 176 1.48 20.06 6.43
N ILE A 177 1.81 19.43 5.29
CA ILE A 177 3.14 18.86 5.04
C ILE A 177 4.14 19.99 4.83
N SER A 178 5.12 20.10 5.74
CA SER A 178 6.19 21.08 5.67
C SER A 178 7.41 20.59 4.88
N GLU A 179 7.79 19.32 5.05
CA GLU A 179 8.93 18.71 4.37
C GLU A 179 8.48 18.01 3.07
N MET A 180 8.76 18.65 1.94
CA MET A 180 8.46 18.11 0.63
C MET A 180 9.62 18.38 -0.33
N TYR A 181 10.09 17.34 -1.04
CA TYR A 181 11.27 17.45 -1.88
C TYR A 181 11.01 17.02 -3.32
N LYS A 182 11.64 17.76 -4.25
CA LYS A 182 11.62 17.52 -5.71
C LYS A 182 12.67 16.48 -6.06
N MET A 183 12.36 15.21 -5.81
CA MET A 183 13.22 14.08 -6.16
C MET A 183 12.39 12.82 -6.33
N GLY A 184 12.78 11.95 -7.24
CA GLY A 184 12.11 10.68 -7.53
C GLY A 184 13.08 9.50 -7.55
N GLY A 185 12.60 8.34 -8.02
CA GLY A 185 13.41 7.17 -8.26
C GLY A 185 14.06 6.55 -7.02
N ALA A 186 15.03 5.67 -7.27
CA ALA A 186 15.76 4.96 -6.23
C ALA A 186 16.58 5.90 -5.34
N GLN A 187 17.06 7.03 -5.86
CA GLN A 187 17.81 8.03 -5.10
C GLN A 187 16.96 8.70 -4.03
N ALA A 188 15.66 8.92 -4.28
CA ALA A 188 14.75 9.47 -3.28
C ALA A 188 14.51 8.47 -2.14
N ILE A 189 14.34 7.18 -2.47
CA ILE A 189 14.20 6.11 -1.48
C ILE A 189 15.47 5.98 -0.63
N ALA A 190 16.65 6.04 -1.25
CA ALA A 190 17.93 6.02 -0.52
C ALA A 190 18.09 7.23 0.40
N ALA A 191 17.73 8.44 -0.06
CA ALA A 191 17.78 9.66 0.75
C ALA A 191 16.85 9.58 1.98
N LEU A 192 15.64 9.03 1.81
CA LEU A 192 14.71 8.81 2.93
C LEU A 192 15.24 7.77 3.92
N ALA A 193 15.88 6.69 3.43
CA ALA A 193 16.33 5.59 4.26
C ALA A 193 17.61 5.90 5.05
N TYR A 194 18.58 6.58 4.43
CA TYR A 194 19.91 6.80 5.03
C TYR A 194 20.14 8.24 5.46
N GLY A 195 19.28 9.16 5.03
CA GLY A 195 19.50 10.59 5.20
C GLY A 195 20.53 11.18 4.24
N THR A 196 20.54 12.50 4.17
CA THR A 196 21.53 13.34 3.49
C THR A 196 21.78 14.58 4.32
N ASP A 197 22.58 15.55 3.84
CA ASP A 197 22.75 16.82 4.55
C ASP A 197 21.42 17.60 4.66
N SER A 198 20.52 17.46 3.67
CA SER A 198 19.24 18.17 3.63
C SER A 198 18.07 17.39 4.21
N ILE A 199 18.15 16.07 4.31
CA ILE A 199 17.05 15.18 4.71
C ILE A 199 17.51 14.27 5.84
N GLN A 200 16.85 14.34 6.97
CA GLN A 200 17.05 13.34 8.03
C GLN A 200 16.32 12.03 7.66
N PRO A 201 16.90 10.87 8.02
CA PRO A 201 16.26 9.58 7.71
C PRO A 201 14.88 9.44 8.36
N VAL A 202 14.11 8.50 7.85
CA VAL A 202 12.77 8.16 8.35
C VAL A 202 12.73 6.72 8.85
N ASP A 203 11.67 6.37 9.60
CA ASP A 203 11.49 5.01 10.12
C ASP A 203 10.78 4.08 9.13
N LYS A 204 9.92 4.64 8.28
CA LYS A 204 9.15 3.89 7.29
C LYS A 204 9.00 4.68 6.00
N ILE A 205 9.01 3.98 4.86
CA ILE A 205 8.75 4.56 3.53
C ILE A 205 7.51 3.91 2.94
N THR A 206 6.54 4.74 2.53
CA THR A 206 5.30 4.30 1.89
C THR A 206 5.12 4.95 0.53
N GLY A 207 4.22 4.40 -0.26
CA GLY A 207 3.83 4.92 -1.57
C GLY A 207 4.26 4.04 -2.74
N PRO A 208 3.45 4.01 -3.81
CA PRO A 208 3.72 3.26 -5.01
C PRO A 208 4.80 3.95 -5.87
N GLY A 209 5.46 3.20 -6.72
CA GLY A 209 6.44 3.70 -7.65
C GLY A 209 6.74 2.69 -8.75
N ASN A 210 7.58 3.09 -9.71
CA ASN A 210 8.03 2.19 -10.77
C ASN A 210 8.96 1.09 -10.22
N ILE A 211 9.38 0.18 -11.08
CA ILE A 211 10.23 -0.98 -10.71
C ILE A 211 11.50 -0.56 -9.95
N TYR A 212 12.12 0.58 -10.29
CA TYR A 212 13.33 1.05 -9.59
C TYR A 212 13.02 1.51 -8.16
N VAL A 213 11.86 2.11 -7.93
CA VAL A 213 11.37 2.49 -6.60
C VAL A 213 11.02 1.25 -5.78
N ALA A 214 10.33 0.29 -6.37
CA ALA A 214 9.99 -0.98 -5.72
C ALA A 214 11.24 -1.77 -5.31
N LEU A 215 12.22 -1.86 -6.20
CA LEU A 215 13.51 -2.50 -5.92
C LEU A 215 14.29 -1.74 -4.83
N ALA A 216 14.30 -0.39 -4.87
CA ALA A 216 14.97 0.40 -3.87
C ALA A 216 14.33 0.24 -2.48
N LYS A 217 12.99 0.25 -2.38
CA LYS A 217 12.27 -0.06 -1.13
C LYS A 217 12.67 -1.43 -0.59
N ARG A 218 12.75 -2.44 -1.44
CA ARG A 218 13.20 -3.78 -1.06
C ARG A 218 14.64 -3.81 -0.53
N GLU A 219 15.56 -3.10 -1.19
CA GLU A 219 16.98 -3.04 -0.80
C GLU A 219 17.21 -2.31 0.52
N VAL A 220 16.37 -1.32 0.85
CA VAL A 220 16.50 -0.55 2.12
C VAL A 220 15.70 -1.16 3.27
N PHE A 221 14.87 -2.19 3.01
CA PHE A 221 14.12 -2.87 4.05
C PHE A 221 15.05 -3.50 5.10
N GLY A 222 14.77 -3.21 6.37
CA GLY A 222 15.65 -3.56 7.49
C GLY A 222 16.48 -2.38 8.00
N GLN A 223 16.84 -1.42 7.13
CA GLN A 223 17.31 -0.10 7.55
C GLN A 223 16.13 0.80 7.91
N VAL A 224 15.09 0.77 7.10
CA VAL A 224 13.76 1.36 7.32
C VAL A 224 12.70 0.31 7.05
N ASP A 225 11.51 0.48 7.60
CA ASP A 225 10.36 -0.33 7.21
C ASP A 225 9.74 0.21 5.91
N ILE A 226 8.94 -0.63 5.22
CA ILE A 226 8.21 -0.26 4.02
C ILE A 226 6.74 -0.70 4.13
N ASP A 227 5.86 -0.09 3.33
CA ASP A 227 4.46 -0.53 3.21
C ASP A 227 4.37 -1.92 2.57
N MET A 228 4.73 -2.00 1.29
CA MET A 228 4.70 -3.23 0.50
C MET A 228 5.59 -3.11 -0.74
N ILE A 229 5.82 -4.25 -1.39
CA ILE A 229 6.40 -4.30 -2.74
C ILE A 229 5.22 -4.41 -3.69
N ALA A 230 4.82 -3.27 -4.27
CA ALA A 230 3.71 -3.22 -5.21
C ALA A 230 4.10 -3.84 -6.56
N GLY A 231 3.22 -4.67 -7.09
CA GLY A 231 3.21 -5.11 -8.49
C GLY A 231 2.29 -4.25 -9.35
N PRO A 232 2.06 -4.66 -10.61
CA PRO A 232 1.06 -4.04 -11.47
C PRO A 232 -0.34 -4.15 -10.85
N SER A 233 -1.18 -3.15 -11.08
CA SER A 233 -2.53 -3.10 -10.54
C SER A 233 -3.44 -4.19 -11.10
N GLU A 234 -4.42 -4.63 -10.31
CA GLU A 234 -5.27 -5.77 -10.61
C GLU A 234 -6.72 -5.49 -10.23
N ILE A 235 -7.64 -5.84 -11.13
CA ILE A 235 -9.08 -5.92 -10.81
C ILE A 235 -9.62 -7.31 -11.11
N ALA A 236 -10.43 -7.83 -10.21
CA ALA A 236 -11.32 -8.95 -10.46
C ALA A 236 -12.78 -8.51 -10.26
N VAL A 237 -13.61 -8.80 -11.24
CA VAL A 237 -15.05 -8.57 -11.15
C VAL A 237 -15.73 -9.93 -11.00
N LEU A 238 -16.41 -10.15 -9.87
CA LEU A 238 -17.29 -11.29 -9.62
C LEU A 238 -18.72 -10.89 -9.97
N ALA A 239 -19.30 -11.44 -11.02
CA ALA A 239 -20.60 -11.01 -11.51
C ALA A 239 -21.51 -12.18 -11.84
N ASP A 240 -22.81 -12.05 -11.55
CA ASP A 240 -23.85 -12.98 -12.02
C ASP A 240 -24.60 -12.38 -13.24
N GLU A 241 -25.67 -13.05 -13.68
CA GLU A 241 -26.46 -12.64 -14.84
C GLU A 241 -27.19 -11.30 -14.64
N THR A 242 -27.28 -10.76 -13.43
CA THR A 242 -27.94 -9.48 -13.13
C THR A 242 -27.04 -8.28 -13.41
N ALA A 243 -25.74 -8.50 -13.56
CA ALA A 243 -24.79 -7.45 -13.87
C ALA A 243 -24.97 -6.92 -15.32
N THR A 244 -24.66 -5.65 -15.51
CA THR A 244 -24.72 -4.97 -16.80
C THR A 244 -23.37 -5.09 -17.52
N ALA A 245 -23.34 -5.76 -18.67
CA ALA A 245 -22.10 -5.99 -19.42
C ALA A 245 -21.33 -4.70 -19.76
N HIS A 246 -22.05 -3.60 -20.04
CA HIS A 246 -21.46 -2.29 -20.32
C HIS A 246 -20.70 -1.72 -19.12
N GLU A 247 -21.25 -1.87 -17.90
CA GLU A 247 -20.60 -1.41 -16.65
C GLU A 247 -19.39 -2.28 -16.31
N VAL A 248 -19.54 -3.60 -16.33
CA VAL A 248 -18.42 -4.54 -16.10
C VAL A 248 -17.26 -4.27 -17.06
N ALA A 249 -17.56 -3.99 -18.35
CA ALA A 249 -16.52 -3.67 -19.33
C ALA A 249 -15.82 -2.34 -18.99
N ALA A 250 -16.55 -1.33 -18.52
CA ALA A 250 -15.97 -0.04 -18.10
C ALA A 250 -15.06 -0.23 -16.88
N ASP A 251 -15.46 -1.05 -15.90
CA ASP A 251 -14.69 -1.32 -14.69
C ASP A 251 -13.40 -2.11 -15.02
N LEU A 252 -13.45 -3.08 -15.91
CA LEU A 252 -12.27 -3.80 -16.40
C LEU A 252 -11.29 -2.89 -17.15
N LEU A 253 -11.81 -1.94 -17.92
CA LEU A 253 -11.00 -0.99 -18.69
C LEU A 253 -10.43 0.14 -17.85
N SER A 254 -11.09 0.54 -16.76
CA SER A 254 -10.52 1.51 -15.81
C SER A 254 -9.20 1.02 -15.23
N GLN A 255 -9.10 -0.27 -14.92
CA GLN A 255 -7.85 -0.86 -14.47
C GLN A 255 -6.84 -1.04 -15.60
N ALA A 256 -7.29 -1.47 -16.77
CA ALA A 256 -6.41 -1.74 -17.90
C ALA A 256 -5.68 -0.51 -18.42
N GLU A 257 -6.24 0.70 -18.25
CA GLU A 257 -5.59 1.94 -18.70
C GLU A 257 -4.46 2.43 -17.78
N HIS A 258 -4.30 1.85 -16.57
CA HIS A 258 -3.24 2.22 -15.63
C HIS A 258 -1.86 1.86 -16.17
N ASP A 259 -1.67 0.61 -16.62
CA ASP A 259 -0.38 0.11 -17.11
C ASP A 259 -0.58 -1.08 -18.07
N ALA A 260 0.34 -1.28 -19.01
CA ALA A 260 0.31 -2.41 -19.93
C ALA A 260 0.39 -3.78 -19.22
N LEU A 261 0.94 -3.81 -18.00
CA LEU A 261 1.00 -5.00 -17.15
C LEU A 261 -0.21 -5.14 -16.21
N ALA A 262 -1.13 -4.18 -16.17
CA ALA A 262 -2.33 -4.28 -15.35
C ALA A 262 -3.18 -5.51 -15.71
N SER A 263 -3.91 -6.06 -14.74
CA SER A 263 -4.76 -7.24 -14.94
C SER A 263 -6.23 -6.95 -14.74
N SER A 264 -7.03 -7.41 -15.67
CA SER A 264 -8.47 -7.24 -15.66
C SER A 264 -9.15 -8.61 -15.84
N ILE A 265 -9.83 -9.09 -14.78
CA ILE A 265 -10.37 -10.44 -14.73
C ILE A 265 -11.88 -10.39 -14.44
N LEU A 266 -12.68 -11.03 -15.28
CA LEU A 266 -14.08 -11.33 -14.97
C LEU A 266 -14.21 -12.78 -14.53
N VAL A 267 -14.91 -13.03 -13.42
CA VAL A 267 -15.32 -14.37 -12.98
C VAL A 267 -16.84 -14.41 -12.87
N THR A 268 -17.49 -15.31 -13.63
CA THR A 268 -18.95 -15.34 -13.70
C THR A 268 -19.49 -16.74 -13.98
N PRO A 269 -20.63 -17.15 -13.41
CA PRO A 269 -21.32 -18.35 -13.82
C PRO A 269 -22.14 -18.15 -15.12
N SER A 270 -22.30 -16.91 -15.60
CA SER A 270 -23.12 -16.58 -16.75
C SER A 270 -22.32 -16.52 -18.06
N LYS A 271 -22.45 -17.55 -18.90
CA LYS A 271 -21.86 -17.55 -20.24
C LYS A 271 -22.33 -16.36 -21.09
N VAL A 272 -23.61 -16.01 -20.99
CA VAL A 272 -24.19 -14.88 -21.73
C VAL A 272 -23.57 -13.57 -21.33
N LEU A 273 -23.35 -13.35 -20.02
CA LEU A 273 -22.67 -12.16 -19.53
C LEU A 273 -21.21 -12.12 -20.03
N ALA A 274 -20.49 -13.24 -19.95
CA ALA A 274 -19.10 -13.35 -20.41
C ALA A 274 -18.94 -12.93 -21.88
N GLU A 275 -19.79 -13.44 -22.77
CA GLU A 275 -19.76 -13.11 -24.20
C GLU A 275 -20.12 -11.63 -24.47
N ARG A 276 -21.09 -11.07 -23.73
CA ARG A 276 -21.47 -9.66 -23.83
C ARG A 276 -20.38 -8.74 -23.32
N VAL A 277 -19.74 -9.05 -22.18
CA VAL A 277 -18.63 -8.26 -21.64
C VAL A 277 -17.44 -8.27 -22.60
N GLN A 278 -17.10 -9.43 -23.18
CA GLN A 278 -16.02 -9.50 -24.18
C GLN A 278 -16.27 -8.55 -25.37
N ALA A 279 -17.49 -8.50 -25.86
CA ALA A 279 -17.87 -7.60 -26.95
C ALA A 279 -17.85 -6.12 -26.54
N GLU A 280 -18.36 -5.81 -25.35
CA GLU A 280 -18.37 -4.46 -24.79
C GLU A 280 -16.96 -3.92 -24.53
N VAL A 281 -16.05 -4.71 -23.96
CA VAL A 281 -14.65 -4.34 -23.77
C VAL A 281 -14.03 -3.92 -25.09
N GLN A 282 -14.25 -4.68 -26.17
CA GLN A 282 -13.71 -4.33 -27.48
C GLN A 282 -14.30 -3.03 -28.03
N ALA A 283 -15.60 -2.82 -27.86
CA ALA A 283 -16.28 -1.61 -28.33
C ALA A 283 -15.85 -0.35 -27.58
N GLN A 284 -15.72 -0.43 -26.24
CA GLN A 284 -15.33 0.70 -25.40
C GLN A 284 -13.84 1.04 -25.55
N LEU A 285 -12.97 0.03 -25.69
CA LEU A 285 -11.53 0.19 -25.88
C LEU A 285 -11.20 1.14 -27.04
N ASP A 286 -11.98 1.10 -28.12
CA ASP A 286 -11.77 1.91 -29.32
C ASP A 286 -11.92 3.43 -29.06
N THR A 287 -12.58 3.82 -28.00
CA THR A 287 -12.87 5.23 -27.65
C THR A 287 -11.98 5.80 -26.56
N LEU A 288 -11.13 4.98 -25.90
CA LEU A 288 -10.29 5.41 -24.80
C LEU A 288 -9.10 6.28 -25.26
N PRO A 289 -8.80 7.39 -24.57
CA PRO A 289 -7.61 8.19 -24.87
C PRO A 289 -6.29 7.41 -24.71
N ARG A 290 -6.23 6.49 -23.72
CA ARG A 290 -5.07 5.61 -23.45
C ARG A 290 -5.22 4.21 -24.07
N LYS A 291 -5.91 4.13 -25.22
CA LYS A 291 -6.21 2.88 -25.93
C LYS A 291 -5.02 1.94 -26.07
N SER A 292 -3.84 2.43 -26.42
CA SER A 292 -2.66 1.59 -26.66
C SER A 292 -2.23 0.82 -25.39
N ILE A 293 -2.29 1.46 -24.24
CA ILE A 293 -1.94 0.85 -22.94
C ILE A 293 -3.01 -0.15 -22.54
N ALA A 294 -4.27 0.27 -22.56
CA ALA A 294 -5.39 -0.59 -22.20
C ALA A 294 -5.50 -1.83 -23.12
N ALA A 295 -5.27 -1.66 -24.44
CA ALA A 295 -5.28 -2.75 -25.39
C ALA A 295 -4.20 -3.80 -25.09
N GLN A 296 -2.99 -3.37 -24.78
CA GLN A 296 -1.89 -4.27 -24.41
C GLN A 296 -2.23 -5.05 -23.13
N SER A 297 -2.70 -4.34 -22.09
CA SER A 297 -3.14 -4.93 -20.81
C SER A 297 -4.24 -6.00 -21.04
N ILE A 298 -5.31 -5.64 -21.75
CA ILE A 298 -6.42 -6.55 -22.06
C ILE A 298 -5.99 -7.74 -22.91
N GLN A 299 -5.07 -7.55 -23.84
CA GLN A 299 -4.54 -8.63 -24.68
C GLN A 299 -3.74 -9.64 -23.87
N ASP A 300 -2.82 -9.18 -23.04
CA ASP A 300 -1.84 -10.01 -22.35
C ASP A 300 -2.33 -10.49 -20.97
N HIS A 301 -3.16 -9.70 -20.31
CA HIS A 301 -3.56 -9.88 -18.91
C HIS A 301 -5.07 -9.77 -18.66
N GLY A 302 -5.90 -9.73 -19.72
CA GLY A 302 -7.34 -9.73 -19.63
C GLY A 302 -7.92 -11.14 -19.74
N TYR A 303 -8.64 -11.62 -18.72
CA TYR A 303 -9.22 -12.96 -18.67
C TYR A 303 -10.71 -12.94 -18.33
N ILE A 304 -11.46 -13.90 -18.84
CA ILE A 304 -12.84 -14.17 -18.44
C ILE A 304 -12.93 -15.64 -18.06
N TYR A 305 -13.23 -15.91 -16.79
CA TYR A 305 -13.45 -17.25 -16.27
C TYR A 305 -14.94 -17.52 -16.11
N VAL A 306 -15.44 -18.53 -16.82
CA VAL A 306 -16.81 -18.99 -16.72
C VAL A 306 -16.84 -20.24 -15.86
N THR A 307 -17.60 -20.19 -14.76
CA THR A 307 -17.73 -21.27 -13.77
C THR A 307 -19.10 -21.89 -13.84
N GLU A 308 -19.30 -23.05 -13.24
CA GLU A 308 -20.57 -23.75 -13.15
C GLU A 308 -21.54 -23.15 -12.12
N SER A 309 -21.03 -22.43 -11.14
CA SER A 309 -21.82 -21.84 -10.04
C SER A 309 -21.17 -20.58 -9.50
N LEU A 310 -21.95 -19.79 -8.75
CA LEU A 310 -21.45 -18.61 -8.06
C LEU A 310 -20.49 -18.99 -6.91
N ASP A 311 -20.74 -20.09 -6.20
CA ASP A 311 -19.82 -20.58 -5.15
C ASP A 311 -18.45 -20.92 -5.75
N ARG A 312 -18.44 -21.57 -6.91
CA ARG A 312 -17.18 -21.86 -7.62
C ARG A 312 -16.49 -20.56 -8.08
N ALA A 313 -17.25 -19.56 -8.50
CA ALA A 313 -16.71 -18.25 -8.86
C ALA A 313 -16.03 -17.57 -7.64
N VAL A 314 -16.62 -17.66 -6.45
CA VAL A 314 -16.00 -17.17 -5.20
C VAL A 314 -14.71 -17.92 -4.87
N ASP A 315 -14.67 -19.24 -5.08
CA ASP A 315 -13.44 -20.03 -4.89
C ASP A 315 -12.31 -19.53 -5.80
N ILE A 316 -12.62 -19.24 -7.08
CA ILE A 316 -11.67 -18.69 -8.04
C ILE A 316 -11.16 -17.32 -7.59
N VAL A 317 -12.06 -16.44 -7.17
CA VAL A 317 -11.69 -15.11 -6.63
C VAL A 317 -10.77 -15.23 -5.41
N ASN A 318 -11.07 -16.14 -4.49
CA ASN A 318 -10.19 -16.42 -3.35
C ASN A 318 -8.82 -16.97 -3.77
N GLN A 319 -8.74 -17.73 -4.85
CA GLN A 319 -7.47 -18.19 -5.41
C GLN A 319 -6.69 -17.07 -6.08
N LEU A 320 -7.37 -16.15 -6.76
CA LEU A 320 -6.79 -14.93 -7.33
C LEU A 320 -6.19 -14.05 -6.25
N ALA A 321 -6.92 -13.86 -5.17
CA ALA A 321 -6.60 -12.89 -4.11
C ALA A 321 -6.28 -11.49 -4.68
N PRO A 322 -7.21 -10.89 -5.44
CA PRO A 322 -6.96 -9.69 -6.23
C PRO A 322 -6.74 -8.47 -5.36
N GLU A 323 -6.11 -7.45 -5.93
CA GLU A 323 -6.01 -6.11 -5.33
C GLU A 323 -7.40 -5.50 -5.16
N HIS A 324 -8.14 -5.35 -6.24
CA HIS A 324 -9.53 -4.85 -6.25
C HIS A 324 -10.48 -5.99 -6.58
N LEU A 325 -11.51 -6.16 -5.78
CA LEU A 325 -12.60 -7.12 -6.03
C LEU A 325 -13.94 -6.40 -6.08
N GLU A 326 -14.54 -6.32 -7.25
CA GLU A 326 -15.92 -5.90 -7.42
C GLU A 326 -16.87 -7.09 -7.40
N VAL A 327 -17.97 -6.96 -6.65
CA VAL A 327 -19.00 -8.00 -6.50
C VAL A 327 -20.31 -7.47 -7.06
N LEU A 328 -20.58 -7.79 -8.32
CA LEU A 328 -21.74 -7.32 -9.09
C LEU A 328 -22.75 -8.46 -9.26
N THR A 329 -23.36 -8.86 -8.14
CA THR A 329 -24.36 -9.94 -8.07
C THR A 329 -25.68 -9.40 -7.52
N ALA A 330 -26.74 -10.18 -7.63
CA ALA A 330 -28.06 -9.81 -7.11
C ALA A 330 -28.03 -9.52 -5.59
N TYR A 331 -27.18 -10.21 -4.82
CA TYR A 331 -27.06 -10.09 -3.36
C TYR A 331 -25.59 -10.07 -2.94
N PRO A 332 -24.83 -9.01 -3.24
CA PRO A 332 -23.38 -8.99 -3.03
C PRO A 332 -22.96 -9.17 -1.58
N GLU A 333 -23.73 -8.61 -0.61
CA GLU A 333 -23.42 -8.73 0.83
C GLU A 333 -23.48 -10.18 1.33
N SER A 334 -24.26 -11.05 0.69
CA SER A 334 -24.39 -12.46 1.08
C SER A 334 -23.11 -13.26 0.85
N LEU A 335 -22.21 -12.76 -0.01
CA LEU A 335 -20.95 -13.41 -0.34
C LEU A 335 -19.79 -13.00 0.57
N LEU A 336 -19.94 -11.93 1.37
CA LEU A 336 -18.87 -11.41 2.23
C LEU A 336 -18.25 -12.47 3.15
N GLY A 337 -19.07 -13.37 3.69
CA GLY A 337 -18.60 -14.44 4.58
C GLY A 337 -17.76 -15.51 3.87
N GLN A 338 -17.83 -15.60 2.55
CA GLN A 338 -17.09 -16.58 1.73
C GLN A 338 -15.84 -15.97 1.09
N ILE A 339 -15.80 -14.65 0.90
CA ILE A 339 -14.64 -13.95 0.34
C ILE A 339 -13.59 -13.78 1.43
N LYS A 340 -12.39 -14.35 1.21
CA LYS A 340 -11.30 -14.39 2.20
C LYS A 340 -10.11 -13.52 1.82
N HIS A 341 -9.87 -13.33 0.53
CA HIS A 341 -8.65 -12.76 0.02
C HIS A 341 -8.96 -11.72 -1.06
N ALA A 342 -8.92 -10.46 -0.68
CA ALA A 342 -8.95 -9.32 -1.58
C ALA A 342 -8.30 -8.11 -0.88
N GLY A 343 -7.67 -7.22 -1.62
CA GLY A 343 -7.14 -5.98 -1.08
C GLY A 343 -8.28 -5.04 -0.66
N ALA A 344 -9.26 -4.84 -1.57
CA ALA A 344 -10.50 -4.13 -1.29
C ALA A 344 -11.68 -4.85 -1.92
N ILE A 345 -12.87 -4.77 -1.28
CA ILE A 345 -14.11 -5.38 -1.77
C ILE A 345 -15.13 -4.27 -2.03
N PHE A 346 -15.62 -4.20 -3.26
CA PHE A 346 -16.59 -3.23 -3.73
C PHE A 346 -17.92 -3.93 -3.97
N LEU A 347 -18.96 -3.54 -3.24
CA LEU A 347 -20.24 -4.26 -3.23
C LEU A 347 -21.30 -3.53 -4.04
N GLY A 348 -21.77 -4.20 -5.09
CA GLY A 348 -22.90 -3.78 -5.88
C GLY A 348 -22.59 -2.65 -6.87
N ARG A 349 -23.57 -2.40 -7.74
CA ARG A 349 -23.51 -1.55 -8.92
C ARG A 349 -22.96 -0.13 -8.71
N TYR A 350 -23.18 0.46 -7.53
CA TYR A 350 -22.81 1.85 -7.25
C TYR A 350 -21.46 1.99 -6.52
N SER A 351 -20.69 0.91 -6.50
CA SER A 351 -19.38 0.84 -5.85
C SER A 351 -18.29 0.39 -6.83
N PRO A 352 -18.10 1.07 -7.98
CA PRO A 352 -16.96 0.75 -8.84
C PRO A 352 -15.65 1.20 -8.18
N GLU A 353 -14.52 0.62 -8.60
CA GLU A 353 -13.15 0.89 -8.09
C GLU A 353 -12.86 2.38 -7.88
N PRO A 354 -13.15 3.31 -8.84
CA PRO A 354 -12.82 4.72 -8.67
C PRO A 354 -13.50 5.40 -7.47
N VAL A 355 -14.62 4.87 -6.99
CA VAL A 355 -15.27 5.36 -5.76
C VAL A 355 -14.37 5.15 -4.56
N GLY A 356 -13.72 4.00 -4.45
CA GLY A 356 -12.74 3.70 -3.41
C GLY A 356 -11.45 4.47 -3.60
N ASP A 357 -10.92 4.50 -4.80
CA ASP A 357 -9.64 5.10 -5.12
C ASP A 357 -9.58 6.61 -4.82
N TYR A 358 -10.69 7.30 -4.98
CA TYR A 358 -10.67 8.75 -4.87
C TYR A 358 -11.50 9.33 -3.72
N PHE A 359 -12.58 8.66 -3.28
CA PHE A 359 -13.58 9.41 -2.52
C PHE A 359 -14.22 8.70 -1.32
N ALA A 360 -14.38 7.39 -1.34
CA ALA A 360 -15.14 6.67 -0.30
C ALA A 360 -14.48 6.69 1.09
N GLY A 361 -13.15 6.71 1.14
CA GLY A 361 -12.41 6.77 2.39
C GLY A 361 -11.44 5.61 2.67
N PRO A 362 -11.73 4.35 2.34
CA PRO A 362 -10.75 3.27 2.40
C PRO A 362 -9.49 3.58 1.59
N ASN A 363 -8.37 2.97 1.99
CA ASN A 363 -7.09 3.22 1.33
C ASN A 363 -6.98 2.48 0.00
N HIS A 364 -6.41 3.12 -1.00
CA HIS A 364 -6.12 2.52 -2.30
C HIS A 364 -4.69 1.97 -2.44
N VAL A 365 -3.86 2.09 -1.41
CA VAL A 365 -2.55 1.40 -1.37
C VAL A 365 -2.82 -0.03 -0.91
N LEU A 366 -2.99 -0.92 -1.86
CA LEU A 366 -3.52 -2.25 -1.69
C LEU A 366 -2.46 -3.33 -1.98
N PRO A 367 -2.58 -4.52 -1.37
CA PRO A 367 -1.72 -5.65 -1.69
C PRO A 367 -2.02 -6.19 -3.09
N THR A 368 -0.99 -6.33 -3.92
CA THR A 368 -1.04 -6.83 -5.30
C THR A 368 -0.45 -8.24 -5.41
N ASN A 369 -0.51 -8.87 -6.61
CA ASN A 369 0.11 -10.16 -6.91
C ASN A 369 -0.30 -11.30 -5.95
N GLY A 370 -1.57 -11.31 -5.53
CA GLY A 370 -2.09 -12.31 -4.62
C GLY A 370 -1.60 -12.19 -3.17
N THR A 371 -0.89 -11.11 -2.82
CA THR A 371 -0.43 -10.88 -1.44
C THR A 371 -1.56 -10.53 -0.47
N ALA A 372 -2.77 -10.23 -0.97
CA ALA A 372 -3.97 -10.08 -0.16
C ALA A 372 -4.31 -11.33 0.69
N ARG A 373 -3.60 -12.46 0.48
CA ARG A 373 -3.67 -13.66 1.34
C ARG A 373 -3.08 -13.44 2.72
N PHE A 374 -2.14 -12.51 2.87
CA PHE A 374 -1.38 -12.27 4.11
C PHE A 374 -1.05 -10.80 4.36
N SER A 375 -1.38 -9.91 3.44
CA SER A 375 -1.20 -8.46 3.57
C SER A 375 -2.54 -7.75 3.55
N SER A 376 -2.58 -6.56 4.13
CA SER A 376 -3.75 -5.68 4.20
C SER A 376 -3.51 -4.37 3.46
N PRO A 377 -4.55 -3.60 3.14
CA PRO A 377 -4.42 -2.20 2.72
C PRO A 377 -3.60 -1.39 3.72
N LEU A 378 -2.92 -0.36 3.23
CA LEU A 378 -2.23 0.59 4.09
C LEU A 378 -3.24 1.24 5.06
N GLY A 379 -2.93 1.21 6.34
CA GLY A 379 -3.81 1.72 7.38
C GLY A 379 -3.07 2.38 8.53
N VAL A 380 -3.80 2.83 9.53
CA VAL A 380 -3.25 3.52 10.71
C VAL A 380 -2.25 2.64 11.47
N THR A 381 -2.49 1.33 11.52
CA THR A 381 -1.63 0.37 12.23
C THR A 381 -0.24 0.22 11.60
N ASP A 382 -0.08 0.57 10.32
CA ASP A 382 1.20 0.54 9.63
C ASP A 382 2.14 1.66 10.09
N PHE A 383 1.59 2.68 10.71
CA PHE A 383 2.28 3.83 11.27
C PHE A 383 2.38 3.81 12.79
N GLN A 384 2.03 2.68 13.41
CA GLN A 384 2.08 2.46 14.84
C GLN A 384 2.94 1.25 15.17
N LYS A 385 3.70 1.33 16.26
CA LYS A 385 4.44 0.20 16.85
C LYS A 385 3.87 -0.17 18.20
N LYS A 386 3.96 -1.44 18.54
CA LYS A 386 3.44 -2.03 19.77
C LYS A 386 4.58 -2.56 20.61
N THR A 387 4.61 -2.19 21.89
CA THR A 387 5.64 -2.63 22.84
C THR A 387 4.97 -3.31 24.01
N SER A 388 5.43 -4.51 24.38
CA SER A 388 4.93 -5.22 25.55
C SER A 388 5.37 -4.55 26.84
N ILE A 389 4.44 -4.42 27.79
CA ILE A 389 4.68 -3.91 29.14
C ILE A 389 4.56 -5.08 30.09
N ILE A 390 5.60 -5.30 30.88
CA ILE A 390 5.67 -6.35 31.89
C ILE A 390 6.12 -5.71 33.22
N SER A 391 5.22 -5.70 34.20
CA SER A 391 5.52 -5.34 35.59
C SER A 391 5.13 -6.51 36.47
N TYR A 392 6.10 -7.29 36.89
CA TYR A 392 5.88 -8.50 37.67
C TYR A 392 5.88 -8.16 39.15
N SER A 393 4.86 -8.61 39.90
CA SER A 393 4.80 -8.33 41.32
C SER A 393 5.81 -9.19 42.12
N LYS A 394 6.13 -8.75 43.35
CA LYS A 394 6.97 -9.53 44.25
C LYS A 394 6.34 -10.91 44.55
N GLU A 395 5.04 -10.95 44.84
CA GLU A 395 4.30 -12.17 45.11
C GLU A 395 4.35 -13.16 43.93
N ALA A 396 4.11 -12.71 42.74
CA ALA A 396 4.22 -13.53 41.52
C ALA A 396 5.67 -14.01 41.30
N PHE A 397 6.65 -13.14 41.54
CA PHE A 397 8.06 -13.46 41.40
C PHE A 397 8.47 -14.58 42.42
N GLU A 398 8.11 -14.43 43.67
CA GLU A 398 8.37 -15.45 44.71
C GLU A 398 7.74 -16.80 44.36
N THR A 399 6.50 -16.75 43.86
CA THR A 399 5.75 -17.94 43.45
C THR A 399 6.38 -18.67 42.26
N HIS A 400 6.83 -17.94 41.26
CA HIS A 400 7.20 -18.52 39.95
C HIS A 400 8.71 -18.62 39.70
N SER A 401 9.55 -17.96 40.49
CA SER A 401 10.99 -17.84 40.25
C SER A 401 11.71 -19.17 40.04
N GLU A 402 11.36 -20.23 40.82
CA GLU A 402 11.96 -21.56 40.64
C GLU A 402 11.58 -22.18 39.31
N SER A 403 10.30 -22.06 38.90
CA SER A 403 9.82 -22.57 37.64
C SER A 403 10.46 -21.84 36.46
N ILE A 404 10.63 -20.48 36.55
CA ILE A 404 11.28 -19.69 35.53
C ILE A 404 12.75 -20.09 35.37
N ALA A 405 13.48 -20.24 36.50
CA ALA A 405 14.88 -20.65 36.47
C ALA A 405 15.06 -22.06 35.91
N ALA A 406 14.17 -23.01 36.31
CA ALA A 406 14.18 -24.37 35.80
C ALA A 406 13.91 -24.40 34.28
N PHE A 407 12.96 -23.59 33.79
CA PHE A 407 12.65 -23.53 32.38
C PHE A 407 13.84 -22.95 31.56
N ALA A 408 14.51 -21.90 32.07
CA ALA A 408 15.71 -21.37 31.45
C ALA A 408 16.84 -22.44 31.37
N ARG A 409 17.01 -23.26 32.38
CA ARG A 409 17.98 -24.37 32.37
C ARG A 409 17.61 -25.49 31.42
N LEU A 410 16.31 -25.76 31.24
CA LEU A 410 15.84 -26.72 30.23
C LEU A 410 16.29 -26.31 28.80
N GLU A 411 16.38 -25.01 28.53
CA GLU A 411 16.90 -24.46 27.28
C GLU A 411 18.45 -24.36 27.28
N GLY A 412 19.14 -24.73 28.35
CA GLY A 412 20.59 -24.57 28.49
C GLY A 412 21.06 -23.17 28.83
N LEU A 413 20.15 -22.26 29.21
CA LEU A 413 20.44 -20.84 29.44
C LEU A 413 20.68 -20.55 30.92
N GLU A 414 21.83 -20.99 31.45
CA GLU A 414 22.19 -20.83 32.90
C GLU A 414 22.22 -19.35 33.34
N ALA A 415 22.67 -18.44 32.51
CA ALA A 415 22.71 -17.00 32.88
C ALA A 415 21.30 -16.43 33.10
N HIS A 416 20.28 -16.91 32.35
CA HIS A 416 18.89 -16.54 32.54
C HIS A 416 18.38 -17.04 33.90
N ALA A 417 18.67 -18.28 34.25
CA ALA A 417 18.32 -18.83 35.55
C ALA A 417 18.95 -18.05 36.72
N ARG A 418 20.24 -17.72 36.61
CA ARG A 418 20.96 -16.91 37.61
C ARG A 418 20.42 -15.48 37.71
N SER A 419 19.93 -14.92 36.63
CA SER A 419 19.26 -13.60 36.65
C SER A 419 18.03 -13.58 37.56
N ILE A 420 17.25 -14.67 37.53
CA ILE A 420 16.12 -14.86 38.46
C ILE A 420 16.59 -15.06 39.90
N GLU A 421 17.54 -15.98 40.11
CA GLU A 421 18.03 -16.34 41.44
C GLU A 421 18.75 -15.19 42.16
N ALA A 422 19.41 -14.28 41.42
CA ALA A 422 20.08 -13.10 41.99
C ALA A 422 19.10 -12.20 42.76
N ARG A 423 17.85 -12.12 42.32
CA ARG A 423 16.80 -11.30 42.94
C ARG A 423 16.23 -11.89 44.23
N LYS A 424 16.50 -13.19 44.52
CA LYS A 424 16.14 -13.84 45.80
C LYS A 424 17.13 -13.53 46.91
N ARG A 425 18.37 -13.14 46.59
CA ARG A 425 19.46 -13.00 47.57
C ARG A 425 19.50 -11.65 48.30
N GLU A 426 18.75 -10.66 47.89
CA GLU A 426 18.78 -9.31 48.52
C GLU A 426 18.00 -9.20 49.86
N GLU A 427 17.22 -10.21 50.25
CA GLU A 427 16.43 -10.17 51.49
C GLU A 427 17.14 -10.77 52.69
N SER A 428 18.42 -11.13 52.60
CA SER A 428 19.19 -11.75 53.68
C SER A 428 20.21 -10.76 54.30
N LYS A 429 19.94 -9.41 54.20
CA LYS A 429 20.76 -8.39 54.89
C LYS A 429 19.96 -7.54 55.83
#